data_d063ff8e06b999f280c14b16b94462f0
#
_entry.id   d063ff8e06b999f280c14b16b94462f0
#
_cell.length_a   1.000
_cell.length_b   1.000
_cell.length_c   1.000
_cell.angle_alpha   90.00
_cell.angle_beta   90.00
_cell.angle_gamma   90.00
#
_symmetry.space_group_name_H-M   'P 1'
#
loop_
_entity.id
_entity.type
_entity.pdbx_description
1 polymer ?
#
loop_
_entity_poly.entity_id
_entity_poly.type
_entity_poly.pdbx_seq_one_letter_code
_entity_poly.pdbx_strand_id
1 'polypeptide(L)'
;MKRAIALTCGITAAVSFSTTTLFAQTSTNVVDSKSDWSVFVENEPRRCWIVSKPTKTVNMRGGKPVVVNRSDIRFFVTYLPANGVRGEVSFTGGYPFKPDTPVTLTIGSTTHNMYPDGEYAWPESAAVDTQIRSSLKRGASAVVKAQSARGTQTTDTFSLVGFTAALAEAEKRCK
;
A
#
# COMPACT_ATOMS: atom_id res chain seq x y z
N MET A 1 -61.06 52.27 -20.68
CA MET A 1 -60.68 50.85 -20.37
C MET A 1 -59.18 50.70 -20.52
N LYS A 2 -58.43 50.74 -19.40
CA LYS A 2 -56.98 50.70 -19.39
C LYS A 2 -56.56 49.29 -18.85
N ARG A 3 -55.92 48.47 -19.67
CA ARG A 3 -55.42 47.17 -19.26
C ARG A 3 -53.99 47.34 -18.73
N ALA A 4 -53.79 46.99 -17.47
CA ALA A 4 -52.47 46.92 -16.86
C ALA A 4 -51.82 45.58 -17.20
N ILE A 5 -50.59 45.59 -17.70
CA ILE A 5 -49.75 44.42 -17.95
C ILE A 5 -48.83 44.26 -16.73
N ALA A 6 -49.00 43.17 -15.99
CA ALA A 6 -48.10 42.83 -14.90
C ALA A 6 -46.86 42.08 -15.44
N LEU A 7 -45.69 42.63 -15.20
CA LEU A 7 -44.38 42.02 -15.54
C LEU A 7 -43.92 41.17 -14.38
N THR A 8 -43.95 39.84 -14.52
CA THR A 8 -43.37 38.90 -13.54
C THR A 8 -41.87 38.73 -13.78
N CYS A 9 -41.10 39.22 -12.85
CA CYS A 9 -39.63 39.07 -12.84
C CYS A 9 -39.29 37.69 -12.25
N GLY A 10 -38.85 36.76 -13.09
CA GLY A 10 -38.39 35.45 -12.66
C GLY A 10 -36.94 35.52 -12.16
N ILE A 11 -36.72 35.24 -10.88
CA ILE A 11 -35.40 35.14 -10.28
C ILE A 11 -34.90 33.69 -10.51
N THR A 12 -33.95 33.52 -11.43
CA THR A 12 -33.22 32.25 -11.60
C THR A 12 -32.08 32.18 -10.58
N ALA A 13 -32.24 31.37 -9.56
CA ALA A 13 -31.18 31.07 -8.61
C ALA A 13 -30.17 30.12 -9.27
N ALA A 14 -28.96 30.60 -9.56
CA ALA A 14 -27.84 29.78 -10.01
C ALA A 14 -27.27 29.02 -8.81
N VAL A 15 -27.47 27.70 -8.80
CA VAL A 15 -26.84 26.81 -7.81
C VAL A 15 -25.41 26.52 -8.27
N SER A 16 -24.44 27.15 -7.62
CA SER A 16 -23.01 26.89 -7.86
C SER A 16 -22.63 25.58 -7.16
N PHE A 17 -22.38 24.53 -7.91
CA PHE A 17 -21.77 23.31 -7.39
C PHE A 17 -20.27 23.53 -7.18
N SER A 18 -19.86 23.70 -5.93
CA SER A 18 -18.44 23.71 -5.57
C SER A 18 -17.92 22.27 -5.60
N THR A 19 -17.13 21.92 -6.60
CA THR A 19 -16.40 20.67 -6.66
C THR A 19 -15.24 20.72 -5.66
N THR A 20 -15.39 20.10 -4.50
CA THR A 20 -14.29 19.85 -3.57
C THR A 20 -13.40 18.77 -4.15
N THR A 21 -12.20 19.12 -4.61
CA THR A 21 -11.15 18.17 -4.94
C THR A 21 -10.66 17.52 -3.66
N LEU A 22 -11.00 16.24 -3.47
CA LEU A 22 -10.41 15.40 -2.43
C LEU A 22 -8.94 15.16 -2.82
N PHE A 23 -8.03 15.91 -2.20
CA PHE A 23 -6.62 15.55 -2.21
C PHE A 23 -6.46 14.30 -1.35
N ALA A 24 -5.98 13.20 -1.94
CA ALA A 24 -5.51 12.05 -1.17
C ALA A 24 -4.43 12.55 -0.20
N GLN A 25 -4.72 12.57 1.08
CA GLN A 25 -3.75 12.97 2.11
C GLN A 25 -2.64 11.93 2.14
N THR A 26 -1.48 12.29 1.61
CA THR A 26 -0.25 11.56 1.90
C THR A 26 -0.01 11.67 3.41
N SER A 27 0.05 10.54 4.11
CA SER A 27 0.28 10.54 5.57
C SER A 27 1.54 11.34 5.88
N THR A 28 1.40 12.46 6.61
CA THR A 28 2.50 13.32 7.03
C THR A 28 3.21 12.79 8.28
N ASN A 29 2.80 11.63 8.80
CA ASN A 29 3.27 11.04 10.05
C ASN A 29 4.58 10.25 9.90
N VAL A 30 5.42 10.62 8.93
CA VAL A 30 6.79 10.10 8.84
C VAL A 30 7.58 10.65 10.02
N VAL A 31 8.07 9.75 10.87
CA VAL A 31 8.82 10.12 12.07
C VAL A 31 10.31 9.83 11.94
N ASP A 32 10.69 8.97 10.97
CA ASP A 32 12.07 8.61 10.70
C ASP A 32 12.21 7.98 9.30
N SER A 33 13.44 7.91 8.79
CA SER A 33 13.79 7.21 7.55
C SER A 33 15.13 6.49 7.72
N LYS A 34 15.18 5.24 7.28
CA LYS A 34 16.35 4.38 7.30
C LYS A 34 16.63 3.89 5.89
N SER A 35 17.42 4.65 5.14
CA SER A 35 17.71 4.38 3.72
C SER A 35 16.43 4.23 2.89
N ASP A 36 16.11 3.03 2.40
CA ASP A 36 14.96 2.76 1.53
C ASP A 36 13.64 2.51 2.29
N TRP A 37 13.64 2.69 3.62
CA TRP A 37 12.49 2.43 4.49
C TRP A 37 12.12 3.66 5.30
N SER A 38 10.85 4.06 5.23
CA SER A 38 10.29 5.13 6.06
C SER A 38 9.54 4.54 7.26
N VAL A 39 9.63 5.21 8.40
CA VAL A 39 8.97 4.85 9.65
C VAL A 39 7.85 5.83 9.93
N PHE A 40 6.66 5.32 10.19
CA PHE A 40 5.45 6.09 10.47
C PHE A 40 4.91 5.74 11.84
N VAL A 41 4.28 6.72 12.49
CA VAL A 41 3.59 6.55 13.77
C VAL A 41 2.29 7.32 13.76
N GLU A 42 1.20 6.67 14.16
CA GLU A 42 -0.06 7.27 14.57
C GLU A 42 -0.27 7.03 16.06
N ASN A 43 -0.92 7.96 16.74
CA ASN A 43 -1.08 7.89 18.20
C ASN A 43 -2.47 7.43 18.64
N GLU A 44 -3.51 7.63 17.83
CA GLU A 44 -4.91 7.34 18.18
C GLU A 44 -5.65 6.62 17.04
N PRO A 45 -5.74 5.29 17.06
CA PRO A 45 -5.05 4.35 17.95
C PRO A 45 -3.55 4.27 17.69
N ARG A 46 -2.76 3.88 18.67
CA ARG A 46 -1.30 3.72 18.51
C ARG A 46 -1.00 2.69 17.42
N ARG A 47 -0.39 3.12 16.34
CA ARG A 47 0.04 2.30 15.21
C ARG A 47 1.40 2.76 14.73
N CYS A 48 2.32 1.83 14.50
CA CYS A 48 3.62 2.10 13.91
C CYS A 48 3.81 1.17 12.72
N TRP A 49 4.37 1.69 11.65
CA TRP A 49 4.68 0.85 10.49
C TRP A 49 5.92 1.35 9.78
N ILE A 50 6.53 0.44 9.08
CA ILE A 50 7.56 0.77 8.10
C ILE A 50 7.04 0.50 6.71
N VAL A 51 7.48 1.29 5.74
CA VAL A 51 7.08 1.14 4.36
C VAL A 51 8.25 1.42 3.42
N SER A 52 8.28 0.65 2.32
CA SER A 52 9.20 0.88 1.21
C SER A 52 8.44 0.85 -0.11
N LYS A 53 9.00 1.51 -1.12
CA LYS A 53 8.60 1.43 -2.53
C LYS A 53 9.56 0.54 -3.31
N PRO A 54 9.12 -0.07 -4.43
CA PRO A 54 10.02 -0.90 -5.22
C PRO A 54 11.11 -0.04 -5.90
N THR A 55 12.30 -0.61 -6.01
CA THR A 55 13.42 -0.05 -6.78
C THR A 55 13.34 -0.44 -8.26
N LYS A 56 12.60 -1.50 -8.58
CA LYS A 56 12.36 -1.98 -9.95
C LYS A 56 10.99 -2.63 -10.05
N THR A 57 10.28 -2.36 -11.15
CA THR A 57 9.01 -3.01 -11.50
C THR A 57 9.07 -3.55 -12.93
N VAL A 58 8.49 -4.73 -13.13
CA VAL A 58 8.32 -5.35 -14.46
C VAL A 58 6.88 -5.83 -14.56
N ASN A 59 6.22 -5.50 -15.69
CA ASN A 59 4.86 -5.93 -15.96
C ASN A 59 4.83 -6.70 -17.27
N MET A 60 4.20 -7.89 -17.26
CA MET A 60 4.14 -8.82 -18.39
C MET A 60 2.69 -9.25 -18.64
N ARG A 61 2.30 -9.40 -19.89
CA ARG A 61 1.02 -9.98 -20.29
C ARG A 61 1.22 -10.87 -21.51
N GLY A 62 0.77 -12.14 -21.42
CA GLY A 62 1.00 -13.11 -22.50
C GLY A 62 2.48 -13.28 -22.87
N GLY A 63 3.37 -13.24 -21.88
CA GLY A 63 4.82 -13.36 -22.08
C GLY A 63 5.52 -12.12 -22.68
N LYS A 64 4.79 -11.00 -22.87
CA LYS A 64 5.34 -9.76 -23.44
C LYS A 64 5.32 -8.63 -22.42
N PRO A 65 6.34 -7.74 -22.39
CA PRO A 65 6.32 -6.54 -21.58
C PRO A 65 5.15 -5.64 -21.93
N VAL A 66 4.49 -5.06 -20.91
CA VAL A 66 3.39 -4.11 -21.09
C VAL A 66 3.57 -2.90 -20.20
N VAL A 67 3.13 -1.74 -20.68
CA VAL A 67 2.99 -0.55 -19.86
C VAL A 67 1.60 -0.55 -19.23
N VAL A 68 1.53 -0.39 -17.92
CA VAL A 68 0.28 -0.34 -17.16
C VAL A 68 0.35 0.76 -16.12
N ASN A 69 -0.77 1.42 -15.88
CA ASN A 69 -0.91 2.34 -14.76
C ASN A 69 -1.22 1.52 -13.50
N ARG A 70 -0.45 1.75 -12.46
CA ARG A 70 -0.62 1.18 -11.13
C ARG A 70 -0.72 2.31 -10.12
N SER A 71 -1.53 2.14 -9.11
CA SER A 71 -1.52 3.00 -7.92
C SER A 71 -0.22 2.78 -7.14
N ASP A 72 -0.16 3.23 -5.92
CA ASP A 72 1.01 3.07 -5.07
C ASP A 72 1.37 1.60 -4.84
N ILE A 73 2.62 1.25 -5.13
CA ILE A 73 3.20 -0.07 -4.86
C ILE A 73 3.98 0.04 -3.56
N ARG A 74 3.58 -0.71 -2.54
CA ARG A 74 4.16 -0.59 -1.19
C ARG A 74 4.32 -1.96 -0.53
N PHE A 75 5.40 -2.08 0.22
CA PHE A 75 5.64 -3.20 1.13
C PHE A 75 5.69 -2.67 2.56
N PHE A 76 4.92 -3.29 3.47
CA PHE A 76 4.73 -2.80 4.83
C PHE A 76 5.13 -3.85 5.87
N VAL A 77 5.51 -3.36 7.06
CA VAL A 77 5.45 -4.12 8.30
C VAL A 77 4.79 -3.26 9.36
N THR A 78 3.68 -3.73 9.95
CA THR A 78 2.78 -2.97 10.80
C THR A 78 2.75 -3.51 12.23
N TYR A 79 2.76 -2.61 13.21
CA TYR A 79 2.50 -2.86 14.61
C TYR A 79 1.24 -2.12 15.04
N LEU A 80 0.28 -2.83 15.61
CA LEU A 80 -0.96 -2.26 16.17
C LEU A 80 -1.21 -2.90 17.53
N PRO A 81 -0.59 -2.37 18.61
CA PRO A 81 -0.58 -2.99 19.94
C PRO A 81 -1.96 -3.26 20.51
N ALA A 82 -2.92 -2.33 20.30
CA ALA A 82 -4.29 -2.46 20.79
C ALA A 82 -5.01 -3.71 20.22
N ASN A 83 -4.62 -4.17 19.03
CA ASN A 83 -5.20 -5.34 18.37
C ASN A 83 -4.29 -6.57 18.45
N GLY A 84 -3.19 -6.51 19.20
CA GLY A 84 -2.23 -7.61 19.30
C GLY A 84 -1.36 -7.82 18.05
N VAL A 85 -1.42 -6.92 17.04
CA VAL A 85 -0.62 -7.00 15.83
C VAL A 85 0.84 -6.62 16.13
N ARG A 86 1.75 -7.56 15.87
CA ARG A 86 3.19 -7.43 16.22
C ARG A 86 4.08 -7.70 15.02
N GLY A 87 4.08 -6.78 14.05
CA GLY A 87 4.92 -6.88 12.86
C GLY A 87 4.27 -7.70 11.74
N GLU A 88 3.02 -7.43 11.44
CA GLU A 88 2.30 -7.98 10.30
C GLU A 88 2.88 -7.48 9.00
N VAL A 89 3.18 -8.38 8.09
CA VAL A 89 3.71 -8.08 6.76
C VAL A 89 2.56 -7.94 5.77
N SER A 90 2.60 -6.90 4.94
CA SER A 90 1.64 -6.77 3.85
C SER A 90 2.25 -6.13 2.61
N PHE A 91 1.63 -6.40 1.47
CA PHE A 91 2.04 -5.87 0.18
C PHE A 91 0.84 -5.39 -0.60
N THR A 92 0.95 -4.23 -1.26
CA THR A 92 0.02 -3.80 -2.28
C THR A 92 0.73 -3.61 -3.61
N GLY A 93 0.12 -4.17 -4.66
CA GLY A 93 0.61 -4.05 -6.03
C GLY A 93 0.09 -2.81 -6.75
N GLY A 94 -0.80 -2.02 -6.12
CA GLY A 94 -1.47 -0.89 -6.74
C GLY A 94 -2.54 -1.28 -7.76
N TYR A 95 -3.13 -2.47 -7.58
CA TYR A 95 -4.22 -3.01 -8.39
C TYR A 95 -4.90 -4.18 -7.66
N PRO A 96 -6.17 -4.52 -7.98
CA PRO A 96 -6.81 -5.73 -7.47
C PRO A 96 -6.10 -6.99 -7.96
N PHE A 97 -5.67 -7.82 -7.03
CA PHE A 97 -5.04 -9.10 -7.33
C PHE A 97 -6.03 -10.10 -7.93
N LYS A 98 -5.51 -11.07 -8.68
CA LYS A 98 -6.31 -12.21 -9.12
C LYS A 98 -6.68 -13.06 -7.90
N PRO A 99 -8.00 -13.28 -7.65
CA PRO A 99 -8.43 -14.13 -6.55
C PRO A 99 -7.80 -15.53 -6.62
N ASP A 100 -7.65 -16.17 -5.46
CA ASP A 100 -7.16 -17.54 -5.31
C ASP A 100 -5.79 -17.83 -5.96
N THR A 101 -5.04 -16.77 -6.27
CA THR A 101 -3.69 -16.88 -6.84
C THR A 101 -2.69 -16.30 -5.86
N PRO A 102 -1.86 -17.11 -5.20
CA PRO A 102 -0.89 -16.62 -4.24
C PRO A 102 0.07 -15.57 -4.84
N VAL A 103 0.34 -14.54 -4.06
CA VAL A 103 1.44 -13.60 -4.29
C VAL A 103 2.69 -14.23 -3.69
N THR A 104 3.79 -14.31 -4.44
CA THR A 104 5.03 -14.91 -3.95
C THR A 104 6.03 -13.84 -3.56
N LEU A 105 6.62 -13.98 -2.39
CA LEU A 105 7.70 -13.15 -1.86
C LEU A 105 8.99 -13.97 -1.77
N THR A 106 9.97 -13.65 -2.59
CA THR A 106 11.28 -14.34 -2.61
C THR A 106 12.36 -13.44 -2.02
N ILE A 107 13.12 -13.97 -1.06
CA ILE A 107 14.23 -13.31 -0.39
C ILE A 107 15.42 -14.27 -0.40
N GLY A 108 16.46 -13.94 -1.17
CA GLY A 108 17.56 -14.87 -1.44
C GLY A 108 17.04 -16.14 -2.12
N SER A 109 17.21 -17.30 -1.48
CA SER A 109 16.70 -18.60 -1.97
C SER A 109 15.36 -19.00 -1.34
N THR A 110 14.81 -18.23 -0.41
CA THR A 110 13.59 -18.58 0.31
C THR A 110 12.38 -17.89 -0.33
N THR A 111 11.32 -18.64 -0.60
CA THR A 111 10.05 -18.11 -1.11
C THR A 111 8.93 -18.36 -0.09
N HIS A 112 8.15 -17.31 0.17
CA HIS A 112 6.97 -17.32 1.00
C HIS A 112 5.75 -17.00 0.17
N ASN A 113 4.59 -17.60 0.50
CA ASN A 113 3.32 -17.24 -0.09
C ASN A 113 2.62 -16.17 0.75
N MET A 114 1.96 -15.27 0.05
CA MET A 114 1.03 -14.29 0.62
C MET A 114 -0.30 -14.44 -0.11
N TYR A 115 -1.40 -14.29 0.61
CA TYR A 115 -2.74 -14.52 0.10
C TYR A 115 -3.42 -13.19 -0.17
N PRO A 116 -3.96 -13.00 -1.39
CA PRO A 116 -4.58 -11.75 -1.78
C PRO A 116 -5.98 -11.58 -1.19
N ASP A 117 -6.28 -10.35 -0.76
CA ASP A 117 -7.61 -9.86 -0.47
C ASP A 117 -7.72 -8.44 -1.06
N GLY A 118 -8.50 -8.29 -2.13
CA GLY A 118 -8.58 -7.04 -2.89
C GLY A 118 -7.25 -6.61 -3.51
N GLU A 119 -6.75 -5.45 -3.09
CA GLU A 119 -5.48 -4.87 -3.56
C GLU A 119 -4.29 -5.17 -2.63
N TYR A 120 -4.52 -5.91 -1.55
CA TYR A 120 -3.49 -6.28 -0.58
C TYR A 120 -3.26 -7.79 -0.55
N ALA A 121 -2.08 -8.18 -0.09
CA ALA A 121 -1.74 -9.58 0.18
C ALA A 121 -1.04 -9.69 1.53
N TRP A 122 -1.39 -10.73 2.29
CA TRP A 122 -0.89 -11.02 3.63
C TRP A 122 -0.39 -12.47 3.76
N PRO A 123 0.58 -12.73 4.63
CA PRO A 123 0.88 -14.09 5.06
C PRO A 123 -0.33 -14.74 5.75
N GLU A 124 -0.35 -16.07 5.79
CA GLU A 124 -1.46 -16.83 6.38
C GLU A 124 -1.54 -16.75 7.91
N SER A 125 -0.46 -16.35 8.59
CA SER A 125 -0.41 -16.30 10.04
C SER A 125 0.74 -15.46 10.59
N ALA A 126 0.63 -15.07 11.87
CA ALA A 126 1.68 -14.37 12.61
C ALA A 126 3.01 -15.16 12.70
N ALA A 127 2.96 -16.49 12.64
CA ALA A 127 4.15 -17.33 12.60
C ALA A 127 4.89 -17.15 11.26
N VAL A 128 4.17 -17.11 10.14
CA VAL A 128 4.72 -16.83 8.81
C VAL A 128 5.24 -15.40 8.71
N ASP A 129 4.54 -14.40 9.29
CA ASP A 129 5.06 -13.03 9.43
C ASP A 129 6.45 -13.01 10.07
N THR A 130 6.61 -13.77 11.16
CA THR A 130 7.88 -13.86 11.89
C THR A 130 8.99 -14.47 11.02
N GLN A 131 8.68 -15.51 10.25
CA GLN A 131 9.63 -16.13 9.32
C GLN A 131 10.03 -15.16 8.21
N ILE A 132 9.05 -14.44 7.63
CA ILE A 132 9.31 -13.44 6.58
C ILE A 132 10.19 -12.32 7.14
N ARG A 133 9.86 -11.72 8.29
CA ARG A 133 10.70 -10.68 8.91
C ARG A 133 12.13 -11.17 9.17
N SER A 134 12.28 -12.42 9.60
CA SER A 134 13.60 -13.03 9.80
C SER A 134 14.38 -13.16 8.48
N SER A 135 13.72 -13.51 7.39
CA SER A 135 14.32 -13.58 6.06
C SER A 135 14.69 -12.18 5.54
N LEU A 136 13.80 -11.20 5.71
CA LEU A 136 14.02 -9.80 5.30
C LEU A 136 15.23 -9.17 6.01
N LYS A 137 15.44 -9.48 7.31
CA LYS A 137 16.61 -8.99 8.06
C LYS A 137 17.95 -9.49 7.51
N ARG A 138 17.97 -10.63 6.83
CA ARG A 138 19.19 -11.27 6.29
C ARG A 138 19.39 -11.06 4.80
N GLY A 139 18.34 -10.61 4.10
CA GLY A 139 18.37 -10.43 2.65
C GLY A 139 18.95 -9.07 2.24
N ALA A 140 19.40 -8.98 1.00
CA ALA A 140 19.77 -7.70 0.36
C ALA A 140 18.60 -7.09 -0.42
N SER A 141 17.72 -7.94 -0.95
CA SER A 141 16.53 -7.55 -1.69
C SER A 141 15.39 -8.55 -1.50
N ALA A 142 14.17 -8.09 -1.72
CA ALA A 142 12.97 -8.90 -1.74
C ALA A 142 12.28 -8.74 -3.11
N VAL A 143 11.85 -9.85 -3.71
CA VAL A 143 11.17 -9.86 -5.00
C VAL A 143 9.74 -10.37 -4.78
N VAL A 144 8.77 -9.53 -5.11
CA VAL A 144 7.34 -9.90 -5.06
C VAL A 144 6.85 -10.15 -6.47
N LYS A 145 6.25 -11.32 -6.70
CA LYS A 145 5.56 -11.65 -7.96
C LYS A 145 4.09 -11.85 -7.69
N ALA A 146 3.27 -11.25 -8.54
CA ALA A 146 1.81 -11.30 -8.41
C ALA A 146 1.13 -11.30 -9.79
N GLN A 147 -0.16 -11.58 -9.80
CA GLN A 147 -1.01 -11.47 -10.99
C GLN A 147 -2.20 -10.57 -10.67
N SER A 148 -2.47 -9.60 -11.54
CA SER A 148 -3.66 -8.77 -11.43
C SER A 148 -4.91 -9.53 -11.86
N ALA A 149 -6.09 -9.09 -11.42
CA ALA A 149 -7.38 -9.60 -11.88
C ALA A 149 -7.53 -9.55 -13.41
N ARG A 150 -6.81 -8.63 -14.08
CA ARG A 150 -6.78 -8.48 -15.54
C ARG A 150 -5.73 -9.37 -16.24
N GLY A 151 -5.05 -10.26 -15.50
CA GLY A 151 -4.07 -11.20 -16.02
C GLY A 151 -2.67 -10.65 -16.26
N THR A 152 -2.36 -9.42 -15.82
CA THR A 152 -0.99 -8.89 -15.88
C THR A 152 -0.16 -9.52 -14.76
N GLN A 153 0.97 -10.13 -15.14
CA GLN A 153 1.98 -10.60 -14.18
C GLN A 153 2.91 -9.45 -13.83
N THR A 154 3.16 -9.24 -12.54
CA THR A 154 4.04 -8.18 -12.05
C THR A 154 5.19 -8.78 -11.26
N THR A 155 6.34 -8.14 -11.35
CA THR A 155 7.53 -8.44 -10.54
C THR A 155 8.06 -7.14 -9.99
N ASP A 156 8.00 -6.98 -8.67
CA ASP A 156 8.41 -5.79 -7.95
C ASP A 156 9.59 -6.14 -7.03
N THR A 157 10.70 -5.41 -7.17
CA THR A 157 11.91 -5.63 -6.38
C THR A 157 12.05 -4.51 -5.36
N PHE A 158 12.26 -4.86 -4.10
CA PHE A 158 12.48 -3.95 -2.99
C PHE A 158 13.90 -4.10 -2.46
N SER A 159 14.54 -2.98 -2.15
CA SER A 159 15.79 -2.97 -1.41
C SER A 159 15.51 -3.26 0.07
N LEU A 160 16.38 -4.01 0.71
CA LEU A 160 16.34 -4.27 2.16
C LEU A 160 17.35 -3.45 2.94
N VAL A 161 18.02 -2.48 2.27
CA VAL A 161 18.94 -1.54 2.93
C VAL A 161 18.13 -0.66 3.89
N GLY A 162 18.47 -0.72 5.17
CA GLY A 162 17.77 0.01 6.24
C GLY A 162 16.59 -0.74 6.86
N PHE A 163 16.13 -1.88 6.30
CA PHE A 163 14.99 -2.64 6.81
C PHE A 163 15.10 -2.95 8.30
N THR A 164 16.22 -3.55 8.73
CA THR A 164 16.42 -3.97 10.13
C THR A 164 16.37 -2.78 11.09
N ALA A 165 16.97 -1.65 10.71
CA ALA A 165 16.98 -0.43 11.52
C ALA A 165 15.58 0.21 11.61
N ALA A 166 14.86 0.27 10.47
CA ALA A 166 13.49 0.79 10.42
C ALA A 166 12.52 -0.07 11.25
N LEU A 167 12.64 -1.40 11.13
CA LEU A 167 11.82 -2.34 11.89
C LEU A 167 12.04 -2.18 13.40
N ALA A 168 13.28 -2.09 13.84
CA ALA A 168 13.62 -1.88 15.25
C ALA A 168 13.07 -0.54 15.80
N GLU A 169 13.12 0.51 14.99
CA GLU A 169 12.58 1.81 15.37
C GLU A 169 11.05 1.78 15.48
N ALA A 170 10.35 1.18 14.52
CA ALA A 170 8.89 1.02 14.60
C ALA A 170 8.47 0.18 15.80
N GLU A 171 9.14 -0.95 16.05
CA GLU A 171 8.89 -1.79 17.22
C GLU A 171 9.09 -1.05 18.53
N LYS A 172 10.18 -0.27 18.66
CA LYS A 172 10.47 0.56 19.83
C LYS A 172 9.37 1.59 20.09
N ARG A 173 8.83 2.21 19.06
CA ARG A 173 7.79 3.24 19.15
C ARG A 173 6.41 2.69 19.47
N CYS A 174 6.18 1.41 19.21
CA CYS A 174 4.91 0.71 19.45
C CYS A 174 4.96 -0.30 20.61
N LYS A 175 5.93 -0.16 21.51
CA LYS A 175 5.98 -0.85 22.81
C LYS A 175 5.08 -0.20 23.82
#